data_628639b5db1eec38ce896a212a1cc9e4
#
_entry.id   628639b5db1eec38ce896a212a1cc9e4
#
_cell.length_a   1.000
_cell.length_b   1.000
_cell.length_c   1.000
_cell.angle_alpha   90.00
_cell.angle_beta   90.00
_cell.angle_gamma   90.00
#
_symmetry.space_group_name_H-M   'P 1'
#
loop_
_entity.id
_entity.type
_entity.pdbx_description
1 polymer ?
#
loop_
_entity_poly.entity_id
_entity_poly.type
_entity_poly.pdbx_seq_one_letter_code
_entity_poly.pdbx_strand_id
1 'polypeptide(L)'
;MRYQQAERKREKSVRFWSLFKPLFFCALVIAIMLGYQDRQFLADKLDLQPLSSFALLGEPTYTKAEDIRSALGKIRPLKGYFGQDIQEIQQQLERLSWVKKVVVRKIWPDRLLIQIDEYTPVARWNTEQLDNDLFLTSEGTIFSLPKEKQQDLFLPDLSGPDFQRKKVLTRWQQIAKDLHQNEIKPVALSVDERDSWQITLANGIILHVGRDEWRDKIVRFVTIYPHIEIPEHKKIDYVDLRYNDGIAVGFKDIVEPNSE
;
A
#
# COMPACT_ATOMS: atom_id res chain seq x y z
N MET A 1 10.61 -59.74 66.64
CA MET A 1 10.60 -60.19 65.24
C MET A 1 9.47 -59.53 64.34
N ARG A 2 8.53 -58.79 64.84
CA ARG A 2 7.48 -58.16 63.97
C ARG A 2 7.86 -56.80 63.32
N TYR A 3 8.82 -56.09 63.83
CA TYR A 3 9.25 -54.79 63.29
C TYR A 3 10.08 -54.85 62.01
N GLN A 4 10.88 -55.89 61.83
CA GLN A 4 11.73 -56.04 60.64
C GLN A 4 10.97 -56.45 59.38
N GLN A 5 9.81 -57.06 59.49
CA GLN A 5 8.97 -57.43 58.35
C GLN A 5 8.19 -56.23 57.74
N ALA A 6 7.88 -55.20 58.55
CA ALA A 6 7.17 -54.00 58.09
C ALA A 6 8.09 -53.10 57.21
N GLU A 7 9.37 -52.96 57.59
CA GLU A 7 10.31 -52.18 56.80
C GLU A 7 10.62 -52.81 55.44
N ARG A 8 10.77 -54.12 55.31
CA ARG A 8 11.02 -54.81 54.02
C ARG A 8 9.84 -54.67 53.04
N LYS A 9 8.62 -54.59 53.55
CA LYS A 9 7.43 -54.36 52.69
C LYS A 9 7.37 -52.92 52.18
N ARG A 10 7.83 -51.95 52.94
CA ARG A 10 7.84 -50.53 52.57
C ARG A 10 8.89 -50.23 51.51
N GLU A 11 10.07 -50.75 51.60
CA GLU A 11 11.12 -50.58 50.59
C GLU A 11 10.78 -51.20 49.22
N LYS A 12 10.11 -52.32 49.18
CA LYS A 12 9.71 -52.97 47.90
C LYS A 12 8.64 -52.14 47.17
N SER A 13 7.70 -51.50 47.85
CA SER A 13 6.66 -50.70 47.23
C SER A 13 7.17 -49.37 46.64
N VAL A 14 8.15 -48.74 47.33
CA VAL A 14 8.74 -47.49 46.88
C VAL A 14 9.65 -47.72 45.64
N ARG A 15 10.33 -48.85 45.57
CA ARG A 15 11.20 -49.20 44.44
C ARG A 15 10.42 -49.59 43.16
N PHE A 16 9.23 -50.14 43.34
CA PHE A 16 8.34 -50.48 42.23
C PHE A 16 7.73 -49.21 41.58
N TRP A 17 7.37 -48.22 42.38
CA TRP A 17 6.84 -46.92 41.90
C TRP A 17 7.88 -46.03 41.18
N SER A 18 9.19 -46.19 41.55
CA SER A 18 10.23 -45.42 40.91
C SER A 18 10.55 -45.92 39.49
N LEU A 19 10.26 -47.19 39.14
CA LEU A 19 10.41 -47.75 37.80
C LEU A 19 9.29 -47.33 36.86
N PHE A 20 8.09 -46.98 37.38
CA PHE A 20 6.97 -46.55 36.55
C PHE A 20 7.07 -45.07 36.13
N LYS A 21 7.77 -44.23 36.87
CA LYS A 21 7.98 -42.82 36.53
C LYS A 21 8.61 -42.60 35.14
N PRO A 22 9.75 -43.22 34.80
CA PRO A 22 10.37 -43.05 33.48
C PRO A 22 9.49 -43.62 32.37
N LEU A 23 8.78 -44.73 32.62
CA LEU A 23 7.92 -45.34 31.63
C LEU A 23 6.68 -44.48 31.36
N PHE A 24 6.08 -43.86 32.38
CA PHE A 24 5.02 -42.90 32.23
C PHE A 24 5.45 -41.63 31.50
N PHE A 25 6.66 -41.15 31.79
CA PHE A 25 7.24 -39.99 31.10
C PHE A 25 7.49 -40.29 29.61
N CYS A 26 8.06 -41.48 29.28
CA CYS A 26 8.21 -41.91 27.90
C CYS A 26 6.87 -42.06 27.18
N ALA A 27 5.86 -42.63 27.82
CA ALA A 27 4.51 -42.76 27.25
C ALA A 27 3.86 -41.38 27.01
N LEU A 28 4.07 -40.43 27.94
CA LEU A 28 3.59 -39.05 27.80
C LEU A 28 4.27 -38.33 26.62
N VAL A 29 5.59 -38.48 26.50
CA VAL A 29 6.36 -37.90 25.38
C VAL A 29 5.93 -38.50 24.04
N ILE A 30 5.71 -39.80 23.98
CA ILE A 30 5.22 -40.50 22.78
C ILE A 30 3.80 -40.00 22.44
N ALA A 31 2.91 -39.87 23.44
CA ALA A 31 1.55 -39.37 23.25
C ALA A 31 1.56 -37.90 22.75
N ILE A 32 2.45 -37.05 23.26
CA ILE A 32 2.63 -35.68 22.80
C ILE A 32 3.17 -35.69 21.37
N MET A 33 4.13 -36.55 21.04
CA MET A 33 4.74 -36.65 19.71
C MET A 33 3.72 -37.16 18.68
N LEU A 34 2.92 -38.16 19.02
CA LEU A 34 1.81 -38.65 18.18
C LEU A 34 0.72 -37.60 18.00
N GLY A 35 0.33 -36.90 19.08
CA GLY A 35 -0.63 -35.82 19.01
C GLY A 35 -0.12 -34.63 18.19
N TYR A 36 1.21 -34.39 18.16
CA TYR A 36 1.80 -33.37 17.31
C TYR A 36 1.82 -33.75 15.83
N GLN A 37 2.03 -35.02 15.50
CA GLN A 37 1.96 -35.53 14.13
C GLN A 37 0.51 -35.48 13.56
N ASP A 38 -0.47 -35.78 14.39
CA ASP A 38 -1.89 -35.83 13.99
C ASP A 38 -2.68 -34.53 14.25
N ARG A 39 -1.97 -33.42 14.58
CA ARG A 39 -2.63 -32.16 14.92
C ARG A 39 -3.58 -31.64 13.82
N GLN A 40 -3.25 -31.88 12.53
CA GLN A 40 -4.13 -31.49 11.43
C GLN A 40 -5.40 -32.35 11.39
N PHE A 41 -5.28 -33.64 11.61
CA PHE A 41 -6.41 -34.56 11.68
C PHE A 41 -7.34 -34.28 12.88
N LEU A 42 -6.74 -33.92 14.03
CA LEU A 42 -7.52 -33.50 15.22
C LEU A 42 -8.18 -32.13 14.98
N ALA A 43 -7.48 -31.20 14.33
CA ALA A 43 -8.04 -29.90 13.96
C ALA A 43 -9.24 -30.06 13.01
N ASP A 44 -9.13 -30.91 11.99
CA ASP A 44 -10.23 -31.15 11.04
C ASP A 44 -11.44 -31.82 11.72
N LYS A 45 -11.23 -32.67 12.73
CA LYS A 45 -12.33 -33.25 13.54
C LYS A 45 -12.97 -32.28 14.54
N LEU A 46 -12.21 -31.29 15.01
CA LEU A 46 -12.69 -30.26 15.92
C LEU A 46 -13.30 -29.06 15.19
N ASP A 47 -13.03 -28.95 13.89
CA ASP A 47 -13.55 -27.90 13.01
C ASP A 47 -15.00 -28.22 12.60
N LEU A 48 -15.89 -28.01 13.53
CA LEU A 48 -17.31 -28.33 13.35
C LEU A 48 -18.01 -27.41 12.35
N GLN A 49 -17.50 -26.22 12.10
CA GLN A 49 -18.09 -25.23 11.20
C GLN A 49 -16.99 -24.43 10.45
N PRO A 50 -17.12 -24.24 9.13
CA PRO A 50 -16.22 -23.37 8.39
C PRO A 50 -16.37 -21.92 8.87
N LEU A 51 -15.31 -21.13 8.70
CA LEU A 51 -15.36 -19.68 8.95
C LEU A 51 -16.44 -19.06 8.05
N SER A 52 -17.47 -18.48 8.65
CA SER A 52 -18.70 -18.06 7.98
C SER A 52 -18.83 -16.55 7.85
N SER A 53 -18.19 -15.79 8.74
CA SER A 53 -18.34 -14.35 8.84
C SER A 53 -17.02 -13.64 9.11
N PHE A 54 -16.95 -12.37 8.73
CA PHE A 54 -15.84 -11.50 9.10
C PHE A 54 -16.35 -10.14 9.59
N ALA A 55 -15.57 -9.53 10.46
CA ALA A 55 -15.72 -8.14 10.89
C ALA A 55 -14.49 -7.36 10.45
N LEU A 56 -14.72 -6.16 9.92
CA LEU A 56 -13.66 -5.23 9.56
C LEU A 56 -13.38 -4.33 10.76
N LEU A 57 -12.11 -4.21 11.14
CA LEU A 57 -11.68 -3.29 12.19
C LEU A 57 -11.22 -1.98 11.53
N GLY A 58 -11.83 -0.86 11.94
CA GLY A 58 -11.60 0.44 11.32
C GLY A 58 -12.46 0.68 10.09
N GLU A 59 -12.25 1.81 9.44
CA GLU A 59 -12.97 2.24 8.23
C GLU A 59 -11.96 2.43 7.10
N PRO A 60 -11.56 1.37 6.38
CA PRO A 60 -10.68 1.50 5.22
C PRO A 60 -11.37 2.34 4.15
N THR A 61 -10.60 3.19 3.47
CA THR A 61 -11.10 4.13 2.47
C THR A 61 -11.48 3.43 1.17
N TYR A 62 -10.63 2.49 0.75
CA TYR A 62 -10.76 1.84 -0.57
C TYR A 62 -11.31 0.42 -0.47
N THR A 63 -11.07 -0.31 0.61
CA THR A 63 -11.49 -1.71 0.74
C THR A 63 -12.92 -1.81 1.23
N LYS A 64 -13.77 -2.40 0.39
CA LYS A 64 -15.17 -2.72 0.72
C LYS A 64 -15.31 -4.19 1.14
N ALA A 65 -16.44 -4.53 1.77
CA ALA A 65 -16.74 -5.91 2.16
C ALA A 65 -16.77 -6.87 0.95
N GLU A 66 -17.13 -6.37 -0.24
CA GLU A 66 -17.13 -7.13 -1.49
C GLU A 66 -15.72 -7.56 -1.92
N ASP A 67 -14.73 -6.67 -1.75
CA ASP A 67 -13.32 -6.96 -2.07
C ASP A 67 -12.80 -8.10 -1.20
N ILE A 68 -13.13 -8.06 0.10
CA ILE A 68 -12.76 -9.10 1.06
C ILE A 68 -13.46 -10.42 0.71
N ARG A 69 -14.78 -10.41 0.43
CA ARG A 69 -15.50 -11.61 0.01
C ARG A 69 -14.94 -12.23 -1.25
N SER A 70 -14.59 -11.39 -2.24
CA SER A 70 -13.96 -11.81 -3.48
C SER A 70 -12.59 -12.44 -3.24
N ALA A 71 -11.77 -11.82 -2.38
CA ALA A 71 -10.47 -12.36 -2.03
C ALA A 71 -10.57 -13.69 -1.27
N LEU A 72 -11.43 -13.78 -0.25
CA LEU A 72 -11.68 -15.01 0.49
C LEU A 72 -12.29 -16.11 -0.38
N GLY A 73 -13.12 -15.74 -1.37
CA GLY A 73 -13.68 -16.67 -2.34
C GLY A 73 -12.66 -17.44 -3.17
N LYS A 74 -11.42 -16.92 -3.31
CA LYS A 74 -10.32 -17.59 -4.01
C LYS A 74 -9.62 -18.66 -3.16
N ILE A 75 -9.82 -18.68 -1.85
CA ILE A 75 -9.22 -19.66 -0.90
C ILE A 75 -10.14 -20.88 -0.71
N ARG A 76 -11.35 -20.87 -1.26
CA ARG A 76 -12.37 -21.89 -0.98
C ARG A 76 -11.91 -23.32 -1.23
N PRO A 77 -12.32 -24.28 -0.36
CA PRO A 77 -13.21 -24.10 0.81
C PRO A 77 -12.46 -23.55 2.02
N LEU A 78 -13.03 -22.53 2.69
CA LEU A 78 -12.52 -22.07 3.98
C LEU A 78 -12.71 -23.19 5.01
N LYS A 79 -11.67 -23.43 5.80
CA LYS A 79 -11.72 -24.34 6.93
C LYS A 79 -12.31 -23.65 8.17
N GLY A 80 -12.50 -24.36 9.24
CA GLY A 80 -13.00 -23.78 10.48
C GLY A 80 -11.90 -23.13 11.32
N TYR A 81 -12.24 -22.83 12.58
CA TYR A 81 -11.39 -22.06 13.49
C TYR A 81 -9.98 -22.66 13.69
N PHE A 82 -9.87 -24.00 13.78
CA PHE A 82 -8.60 -24.68 14.03
C PHE A 82 -7.81 -24.98 12.75
N GLY A 83 -8.48 -25.38 11.68
CA GLY A 83 -7.86 -25.84 10.45
C GLY A 83 -7.49 -24.73 9.47
N GLN A 84 -8.08 -23.52 9.56
CA GLN A 84 -7.75 -22.44 8.63
C GLN A 84 -6.41 -21.80 8.94
N ASP A 85 -5.56 -21.69 7.94
CA ASP A 85 -4.32 -20.90 8.04
C ASP A 85 -4.61 -19.41 7.87
N ILE A 86 -4.22 -18.63 8.87
CA ILE A 86 -4.36 -17.16 8.86
C ILE A 86 -3.42 -16.53 7.83
N GLN A 87 -2.23 -17.10 7.64
CA GLN A 87 -1.23 -16.56 6.70
C GLN A 87 -1.74 -16.63 5.25
N GLU A 88 -2.45 -17.71 4.90
CA GLU A 88 -3.09 -17.83 3.59
C GLU A 88 -4.10 -16.72 3.34
N ILE A 89 -4.94 -16.39 4.34
CA ILE A 89 -5.91 -15.29 4.26
C ILE A 89 -5.19 -13.94 4.13
N GLN A 90 -4.15 -13.70 4.94
CA GLN A 90 -3.38 -12.46 4.89
C GLN A 90 -2.75 -12.26 3.51
N GLN A 91 -2.04 -13.26 3.01
CA GLN A 91 -1.40 -13.22 1.69
C GLN A 91 -2.41 -12.97 0.57
N GLN A 92 -3.59 -13.55 0.66
CA GLN A 92 -4.62 -13.35 -0.36
C GLN A 92 -5.20 -11.92 -0.33
N LEU A 93 -5.36 -11.33 0.84
CA LEU A 93 -5.80 -9.94 0.98
C LEU A 93 -4.68 -8.94 0.61
N GLU A 94 -3.43 -9.25 0.90
CA GLU A 94 -2.26 -8.45 0.50
C GLU A 94 -2.01 -8.43 -1.03
N ARG A 95 -2.66 -9.31 -1.79
CA ARG A 95 -2.65 -9.24 -3.27
C ARG A 95 -3.48 -8.10 -3.85
N LEU A 96 -4.32 -7.47 -3.04
CA LEU A 96 -4.99 -6.24 -3.44
C LEU A 96 -3.94 -5.12 -3.47
N SER A 97 -3.72 -4.54 -4.65
CA SER A 97 -2.59 -3.62 -4.91
C SER A 97 -2.56 -2.38 -4.02
N TRP A 98 -3.71 -1.95 -3.50
CA TRP A 98 -3.85 -0.79 -2.61
C TRP A 98 -3.68 -1.14 -1.14
N VAL A 99 -3.51 -2.41 -0.81
CA VAL A 99 -3.34 -2.87 0.57
C VAL A 99 -1.87 -2.83 0.95
N LYS A 100 -1.55 -2.11 2.01
CA LYS A 100 -0.20 -1.98 2.55
C LYS A 100 0.12 -3.11 3.54
N LYS A 101 -0.86 -3.47 4.38
CA LYS A 101 -0.71 -4.48 5.43
C LYS A 101 -2.07 -5.01 5.85
N VAL A 102 -2.09 -6.28 6.18
CA VAL A 102 -3.28 -6.95 6.72
C VAL A 102 -2.95 -7.60 8.06
N VAL A 103 -3.85 -7.49 9.02
CA VAL A 103 -3.83 -8.26 10.25
C VAL A 103 -5.14 -9.03 10.35
N VAL A 104 -5.03 -10.36 10.41
CA VAL A 104 -6.19 -11.24 10.55
C VAL A 104 -6.13 -11.94 11.90
N ARG A 105 -7.25 -11.97 12.62
CA ARG A 105 -7.42 -12.72 13.87
C ARG A 105 -8.67 -13.58 13.78
N LYS A 106 -8.58 -14.78 14.31
CA LYS A 106 -9.75 -15.66 14.45
C LYS A 106 -10.49 -15.34 15.75
N ILE A 107 -11.80 -15.24 15.67
CA ILE A 107 -12.69 -15.12 16.81
C ILE A 107 -13.56 -16.37 16.85
N TRP A 108 -13.47 -17.10 17.93
CA TRP A 108 -14.25 -18.31 18.10
C TRP A 108 -15.78 -17.99 18.12
N PRO A 109 -16.67 -18.80 17.52
CA PRO A 109 -16.37 -20.10 16.91
C PRO A 109 -15.99 -20.05 15.43
N ASP A 110 -16.46 -19.09 14.63
CA ASP A 110 -16.43 -19.13 13.16
C ASP A 110 -16.18 -17.78 12.50
N ARG A 111 -15.63 -16.82 13.24
CA ARG A 111 -15.49 -15.44 12.78
C ARG A 111 -14.04 -15.02 12.55
N LEU A 112 -13.83 -14.16 11.55
CA LEU A 112 -12.57 -13.44 11.32
C LEU A 112 -12.70 -11.98 11.74
N LEU A 113 -11.68 -11.44 12.39
CA LEU A 113 -11.47 -10.02 12.56
C LEU A 113 -10.33 -9.60 11.63
N ILE A 114 -10.61 -8.70 10.70
CA ILE A 114 -9.67 -8.25 9.67
C ILE A 114 -9.41 -6.77 9.86
N GLN A 115 -8.15 -6.39 9.98
CA GLN A 115 -7.69 -5.01 9.95
C GLN A 115 -6.84 -4.83 8.69
N ILE A 116 -7.12 -3.78 7.93
CA ILE A 116 -6.43 -3.46 6.67
C ILE A 116 -5.87 -2.05 6.78
N ASP A 117 -4.56 -1.96 6.56
CA ASP A 117 -3.88 -0.68 6.35
C ASP A 117 -3.69 -0.50 4.84
N GLU A 118 -4.15 0.63 4.30
CA GLU A 118 -4.12 0.93 2.87
C GLU A 118 -3.00 1.90 2.51
N TYR A 119 -2.54 1.85 1.27
CA TYR A 119 -1.68 2.89 0.72
C TYR A 119 -2.47 4.17 0.51
N THR A 120 -1.88 5.30 0.87
CA THR A 120 -2.45 6.63 0.62
C THR A 120 -1.80 7.22 -0.62
N PRO A 121 -2.55 7.50 -1.69
CA PRO A 121 -2.03 8.11 -2.89
C PRO A 121 -1.71 9.59 -2.64
N VAL A 122 -0.56 10.07 -3.13
CA VAL A 122 -0.15 11.46 -3.11
C VAL A 122 0.04 12.03 -4.51
N ALA A 123 0.14 11.19 -5.53
CA ALA A 123 0.25 11.56 -6.93
C ALA A 123 -0.20 10.41 -7.83
N ARG A 124 -0.58 10.72 -9.06
CA ARG A 124 -0.67 9.74 -10.16
C ARG A 124 0.71 9.57 -10.78
N TRP A 125 0.98 8.40 -11.36
CA TRP A 125 2.28 8.09 -11.95
C TRP A 125 2.16 7.55 -13.36
N ASN A 126 2.85 8.21 -14.33
CA ASN A 126 2.95 7.79 -15.75
C ASN A 126 1.59 7.48 -16.41
N THR A 127 0.57 8.28 -16.11
CA THR A 127 -0.81 8.06 -16.59
C THR A 127 -0.93 8.04 -18.11
N GLU A 128 -0.05 8.75 -18.83
CA GLU A 128 -0.07 8.82 -20.29
C GLU A 128 0.51 7.57 -20.97
N GLN A 129 1.30 6.77 -20.27
CA GLN A 129 2.04 5.65 -20.87
C GLN A 129 1.40 4.27 -20.61
N LEU A 130 0.52 4.18 -19.64
CA LEU A 130 -0.06 2.91 -19.21
C LEU A 130 -1.58 3.04 -19.11
N ASP A 131 -2.31 2.08 -19.66
CA ASP A 131 -3.77 1.94 -19.49
C ASP A 131 -4.21 1.74 -18.02
N ASN A 132 -3.25 1.58 -17.11
CA ASN A 132 -3.48 1.39 -15.70
C ASN A 132 -3.11 2.65 -14.94
N ASP A 133 -4.08 3.22 -14.23
CA ASP A 133 -3.86 4.32 -13.32
C ASP A 133 -2.99 3.85 -12.13
N LEU A 134 -1.72 4.22 -12.19
CA LEU A 134 -0.75 3.99 -11.14
C LEU A 134 -0.68 5.19 -10.21
N PHE A 135 -0.51 4.92 -8.94
CA PHE A 135 -0.41 5.93 -7.88
C PHE A 135 0.89 5.79 -7.12
N LEU A 136 1.37 6.91 -6.59
CA LEU A 136 2.53 6.97 -5.70
C LEU A 136 2.09 7.26 -4.28
N THR A 137 2.72 6.58 -3.34
CA THR A 137 2.73 6.96 -1.92
C THR A 137 3.76 8.05 -1.66
N SER A 138 3.72 8.68 -0.49
CA SER A 138 4.77 9.62 -0.02
C SER A 138 6.18 9.01 0.02
N GLU A 139 6.28 7.69 0.11
CA GLU A 139 7.53 6.93 0.13
C GLU A 139 8.02 6.55 -1.28
N GLY A 140 7.22 6.85 -2.32
CA GLY A 140 7.50 6.50 -3.71
C GLY A 140 7.17 5.05 -4.06
N THR A 141 6.33 4.38 -3.27
CA THR A 141 5.80 3.05 -3.62
C THR A 141 4.70 3.19 -4.66
N ILE A 142 4.76 2.37 -5.71
CA ILE A 142 3.70 2.31 -6.74
C ILE A 142 2.63 1.31 -6.30
N PHE A 143 1.38 1.68 -6.52
CA PHE A 143 0.23 0.80 -6.40
C PHE A 143 -0.86 1.22 -7.39
N SER A 144 -1.87 0.37 -7.60
CA SER A 144 -3.00 0.67 -8.47
C SER A 144 -4.31 0.67 -7.70
N LEU A 145 -5.23 1.51 -8.12
CA LEU A 145 -6.62 1.53 -7.64
C LEU A 145 -7.55 1.22 -8.82
N PRO A 146 -8.57 0.38 -8.62
CA PRO A 146 -9.64 0.23 -9.61
C PRO A 146 -10.33 1.56 -9.91
N LYS A 147 -10.79 1.77 -11.15
CA LYS A 147 -11.41 3.05 -11.58
C LYS A 147 -12.55 3.51 -10.67
N GLU A 148 -13.32 2.57 -10.14
CA GLU A 148 -14.44 2.84 -9.23
C GLU A 148 -14.00 3.43 -7.87
N LYS A 149 -12.71 3.26 -7.51
CA LYS A 149 -12.12 3.74 -6.25
C LYS A 149 -11.33 5.05 -6.42
N GLN A 150 -11.30 5.60 -7.64
CA GLN A 150 -10.52 6.81 -7.97
C GLN A 150 -11.37 8.08 -7.97
N GLN A 151 -12.67 7.96 -7.70
CA GLN A 151 -13.59 9.10 -7.65
C GLN A 151 -13.12 10.11 -6.60
N ASP A 152 -13.14 11.39 -6.97
CA ASP A 152 -12.79 12.53 -6.11
C ASP A 152 -11.29 12.62 -5.70
N LEU A 153 -10.38 11.91 -6.38
CA LEU A 153 -8.96 12.04 -6.16
C LEU A 153 -8.36 13.20 -6.99
N PHE A 154 -8.23 14.37 -6.37
CA PHE A 154 -7.53 15.52 -6.96
C PHE A 154 -6.04 15.44 -6.66
N LEU A 155 -5.30 14.70 -7.48
CA LEU A 155 -3.88 14.44 -7.32
C LEU A 155 -3.08 15.00 -8.50
N PRO A 156 -1.85 15.44 -8.27
CA PRO A 156 -0.96 15.84 -9.35
C PRO A 156 -0.56 14.65 -10.22
N ASP A 157 -0.31 14.93 -11.51
CA ASP A 157 0.22 13.96 -12.45
C ASP A 157 1.74 14.04 -12.49
N LEU A 158 2.40 12.98 -12.06
CA LEU A 158 3.87 12.88 -12.08
C LEU A 158 4.29 11.82 -13.09
N SER A 159 5.34 12.12 -13.87
CA SER A 159 5.83 11.17 -14.86
C SER A 159 7.35 11.22 -15.04
N GLY A 160 7.90 10.10 -15.48
CA GLY A 160 9.32 9.94 -15.74
C GLY A 160 9.78 8.48 -15.67
N PRO A 161 11.10 8.24 -15.86
CA PRO A 161 11.67 6.92 -15.69
C PRO A 161 11.47 6.37 -14.27
N ASP A 162 11.14 5.10 -14.14
CA ASP A 162 10.82 4.47 -12.85
C ASP A 162 11.94 4.59 -11.79
N PHE A 163 13.19 4.57 -12.22
CA PHE A 163 14.33 4.74 -11.30
C PHE A 163 14.43 6.16 -10.72
N GLN A 164 13.75 7.15 -11.33
CA GLN A 164 13.73 8.55 -10.87
C GLN A 164 12.52 8.89 -9.98
N ARG A 165 11.58 7.97 -9.74
CA ARG A 165 10.34 8.24 -8.98
C ARG A 165 10.51 9.07 -7.72
N LYS A 166 11.43 8.65 -6.86
CA LYS A 166 11.69 9.36 -5.60
C LYS A 166 12.22 10.78 -5.85
N LYS A 167 13.06 10.95 -6.89
CA LYS A 167 13.58 12.27 -7.29
C LYS A 167 12.43 13.16 -7.78
N VAL A 168 11.54 12.64 -8.63
CA VAL A 168 10.37 13.35 -9.14
C VAL A 168 9.45 13.76 -7.99
N LEU A 169 9.11 12.85 -7.11
CA LEU A 169 8.24 13.11 -5.96
C LEU A 169 8.84 14.20 -5.04
N THR A 170 10.12 14.09 -4.70
CA THR A 170 10.80 15.09 -3.84
C THR A 170 10.84 16.45 -4.53
N ARG A 171 11.13 16.48 -5.84
CA ARG A 171 11.16 17.72 -6.61
C ARG A 171 9.78 18.35 -6.74
N TRP A 172 8.75 17.54 -6.96
CA TRP A 172 7.36 18.00 -6.96
C TRP A 172 6.99 18.72 -5.66
N GLN A 173 7.28 18.12 -4.51
CA GLN A 173 6.98 18.72 -3.20
C GLN A 173 7.63 20.09 -3.02
N GLN A 174 8.86 20.27 -3.50
CA GLN A 174 9.59 21.53 -3.44
C GLN A 174 8.99 22.58 -4.40
N ILE A 175 8.79 22.20 -5.67
CA ILE A 175 8.24 23.07 -6.70
C ILE A 175 6.81 23.50 -6.35
N ALA A 176 5.96 22.56 -5.93
CA ALA A 176 4.60 22.86 -5.56
C ALA A 176 4.53 23.83 -4.39
N LYS A 177 5.41 23.68 -3.39
CA LYS A 177 5.51 24.63 -2.28
C LYS A 177 5.92 26.04 -2.75
N ASP A 178 6.98 26.14 -3.57
CA ASP A 178 7.51 27.42 -4.03
C ASP A 178 6.52 28.16 -4.95
N LEU A 179 5.82 27.44 -5.83
CA LEU A 179 4.82 28.02 -6.71
C LEU A 179 3.53 28.42 -5.96
N HIS A 180 3.04 27.60 -5.02
CA HIS A 180 1.85 27.92 -4.23
C HIS A 180 2.03 29.16 -3.34
N GLN A 181 3.25 29.41 -2.85
CA GLN A 181 3.55 30.64 -2.10
C GLN A 181 3.35 31.92 -2.94
N ASN A 182 3.35 31.77 -4.26
CA ASN A 182 3.17 32.85 -5.22
C ASN A 182 1.82 32.73 -5.98
N GLU A 183 0.85 32.03 -5.42
CA GLU A 183 -0.50 31.86 -5.97
C GLU A 183 -0.53 31.11 -7.34
N ILE A 184 0.57 30.45 -7.72
CA ILE A 184 0.68 29.68 -8.94
C ILE A 184 0.41 28.20 -8.60
N LYS A 185 -0.55 27.59 -9.29
CA LYS A 185 -0.97 26.19 -9.03
C LYS A 185 -0.39 25.24 -10.07
N PRO A 186 0.66 24.48 -9.76
CA PRO A 186 1.11 23.39 -10.60
C PRO A 186 0.16 22.17 -10.47
N VAL A 187 -0.01 21.43 -11.56
CA VAL A 187 -0.86 20.22 -11.61
C VAL A 187 -0.11 19.00 -12.11
N ALA A 188 0.99 19.18 -12.84
CA ALA A 188 1.80 18.05 -13.30
C ALA A 188 3.30 18.40 -13.30
N LEU A 189 4.14 17.36 -13.16
CA LEU A 189 5.59 17.42 -13.30
C LEU A 189 6.06 16.20 -14.07
N SER A 190 6.82 16.43 -15.12
CA SER A 190 7.44 15.37 -15.90
C SER A 190 8.96 15.55 -16.00
N VAL A 191 9.66 14.43 -16.14
CA VAL A 191 11.08 14.39 -16.47
C VAL A 191 11.32 13.34 -17.56
N ASP A 192 12.10 13.71 -18.56
CA ASP A 192 12.50 12.77 -19.62
C ASP A 192 13.77 11.98 -19.25
N GLU A 193 14.18 11.05 -20.11
CA GLU A 193 15.39 10.25 -19.95
C GLU A 193 16.68 11.09 -19.95
N ARG A 194 16.62 12.33 -20.47
CA ARG A 194 17.73 13.27 -20.54
C ARG A 194 17.78 14.23 -19.35
N ASP A 195 16.98 13.97 -18.32
CA ASP A 195 16.82 14.79 -17.11
C ASP A 195 16.27 16.20 -17.40
N SER A 196 15.50 16.37 -18.50
CA SER A 196 14.79 17.61 -18.80
C SER A 196 13.44 17.65 -18.12
N TRP A 197 13.18 18.70 -17.36
CA TRP A 197 12.02 18.86 -16.52
C TRP A 197 10.97 19.79 -17.13
N GLN A 198 9.72 19.42 -16.99
CA GLN A 198 8.58 20.19 -17.45
C GLN A 198 7.51 20.23 -16.35
N ILE A 199 6.89 21.40 -16.15
CA ILE A 199 5.80 21.61 -15.19
C ILE A 199 4.57 22.05 -15.97
N THR A 200 3.41 21.51 -15.67
CA THR A 200 2.13 22.00 -16.19
C THR A 200 1.37 22.71 -15.07
N LEU A 201 0.90 23.91 -15.38
CA LEU A 201 0.10 24.71 -14.45
C LEU A 201 -1.41 24.47 -14.66
N ALA A 202 -2.21 24.76 -13.65
CA ALA A 202 -3.66 24.57 -13.69
C ALA A 202 -4.38 25.37 -14.80
N ASN A 203 -3.81 26.47 -15.25
CA ASN A 203 -4.31 27.26 -16.37
C ASN A 203 -3.85 26.75 -17.75
N GLY A 204 -3.17 25.58 -17.77
CA GLY A 204 -2.69 24.93 -18.98
C GLY A 204 -1.36 25.45 -19.53
N ILE A 205 -0.68 26.35 -18.84
CA ILE A 205 0.66 26.82 -19.22
C ILE A 205 1.69 25.73 -18.95
N ILE A 206 2.58 25.48 -19.90
CA ILE A 206 3.68 24.54 -19.78
C ILE A 206 4.98 25.29 -19.51
N LEU A 207 5.69 24.94 -18.43
CA LEU A 207 7.00 25.48 -18.11
C LEU A 207 8.08 24.48 -18.52
N HIS A 208 8.91 24.83 -19.51
CA HIS A 208 10.09 24.06 -19.90
C HIS A 208 11.26 24.46 -19.02
N VAL A 209 11.49 23.73 -17.95
CA VAL A 209 12.56 24.03 -16.96
C VAL A 209 13.92 23.53 -17.46
N GLY A 210 13.92 22.41 -18.19
CA GLY A 210 15.16 21.79 -18.67
C GLY A 210 15.93 21.11 -17.53
N ARG A 211 17.28 21.04 -17.71
CA ARG A 211 18.18 20.44 -16.72
C ARG A 211 18.58 21.50 -15.70
N ASP A 212 19.29 21.11 -14.68
CA ASP A 212 20.03 21.93 -13.70
C ASP A 212 19.35 23.23 -13.22
N GLU A 213 19.80 23.75 -12.09
CA GLU A 213 19.44 25.06 -11.53
C GLU A 213 17.92 25.38 -11.51
N TRP A 214 17.10 24.35 -11.39
CA TRP A 214 15.65 24.50 -11.49
C TRP A 214 15.08 25.53 -10.51
N ARG A 215 15.69 25.71 -9.31
CA ARG A 215 15.23 26.68 -8.30
C ARG A 215 15.35 28.10 -8.80
N ASP A 216 16.50 28.47 -9.34
CA ASP A 216 16.74 29.81 -9.85
C ASP A 216 15.83 30.12 -11.04
N LYS A 217 15.54 29.10 -11.86
CA LYS A 217 14.59 29.19 -12.96
C LYS A 217 13.17 29.42 -12.48
N ILE A 218 12.72 28.72 -11.44
CA ILE A 218 11.40 28.92 -10.83
C ILE A 218 11.31 30.31 -10.19
N VAL A 219 12.31 30.75 -9.44
CA VAL A 219 12.34 32.10 -8.87
C VAL A 219 12.23 33.16 -9.96
N ARG A 220 12.99 33.03 -11.04
CA ARG A 220 12.94 33.91 -12.19
C ARG A 220 11.56 33.91 -12.85
N PHE A 221 10.96 32.74 -13.05
CA PHE A 221 9.61 32.62 -13.57
C PHE A 221 8.61 33.36 -12.70
N VAL A 222 8.59 33.11 -11.42
CA VAL A 222 7.69 33.76 -10.46
C VAL A 222 7.82 35.28 -10.48
N THR A 223 9.06 35.78 -10.60
CA THR A 223 9.34 37.25 -10.66
C THR A 223 8.82 37.86 -11.95
N ILE A 224 8.97 37.19 -13.09
CA ILE A 224 8.63 37.76 -14.41
C ILE A 224 7.16 37.51 -14.78
N TYR A 225 6.59 36.41 -14.37
CA TYR A 225 5.25 35.96 -14.78
C TYR A 225 4.15 37.01 -14.64
N PRO A 226 4.04 37.78 -13.52
CA PRO A 226 3.04 38.83 -13.38
C PRO A 226 3.20 40.02 -14.34
N HIS A 227 4.39 40.16 -14.97
CA HIS A 227 4.72 41.29 -15.84
C HIS A 227 4.70 40.90 -17.33
N ILE A 228 4.30 39.68 -17.67
CA ILE A 228 4.18 39.24 -19.06
C ILE A 228 3.01 39.96 -19.73
N GLU A 229 3.29 40.79 -20.71
CA GLU A 229 2.27 41.39 -21.56
C GLU A 229 1.74 40.35 -22.54
N ILE A 230 0.44 40.09 -22.46
CA ILE A 230 -0.25 39.13 -23.31
C ILE A 230 -0.88 39.88 -24.47
N PRO A 231 -0.57 39.56 -25.74
CA PRO A 231 -1.18 40.19 -26.90
C PRO A 231 -2.70 39.95 -26.95
N GLU A 232 -3.44 40.85 -27.57
CA GLU A 232 -4.88 40.70 -27.74
C GLU A 232 -5.25 39.38 -28.43
N HIS A 233 -6.33 38.75 -27.96
CA HIS A 233 -6.85 37.45 -28.45
C HIS A 233 -5.87 36.27 -28.27
N LYS A 234 -4.83 36.42 -27.45
CA LYS A 234 -3.87 35.34 -27.16
C LYS A 234 -3.84 34.99 -25.68
N LYS A 235 -3.37 33.78 -25.40
CA LYS A 235 -3.01 33.31 -24.05
C LYS A 235 -1.63 32.69 -24.09
N ILE A 236 -0.99 32.66 -22.95
CA ILE A 236 0.31 31.99 -22.81
C ILE A 236 0.09 30.50 -23.02
N ASP A 237 0.87 29.90 -23.91
CA ASP A 237 0.89 28.44 -24.17
C ASP A 237 2.00 27.78 -23.35
N TYR A 238 3.21 28.30 -23.47
CA TYR A 238 4.35 27.82 -22.71
C TYR A 238 5.29 28.94 -22.30
N VAL A 239 6.14 28.66 -21.28
CA VAL A 239 7.27 29.51 -20.90
C VAL A 239 8.52 28.64 -20.87
N ASP A 240 9.51 29.03 -21.66
CA ASP A 240 10.81 28.36 -21.74
C ASP A 240 11.81 29.00 -20.78
N LEU A 241 12.20 28.27 -19.76
CA LEU A 241 13.13 28.68 -18.71
C LEU A 241 14.55 28.12 -18.91
N ARG A 242 14.82 27.49 -20.04
CA ARG A 242 16.13 26.87 -20.33
C ARG A 242 17.24 27.88 -20.60
N TYR A 243 16.88 29.10 -20.89
CA TYR A 243 17.85 30.20 -21.09
C TYR A 243 18.42 30.68 -19.75
N ASN A 244 19.72 31.09 -19.76
CA ASN A 244 20.39 31.51 -18.52
C ASN A 244 19.93 32.89 -18.04
N ASP A 245 19.72 33.83 -18.96
CA ASP A 245 19.55 35.26 -18.64
C ASP A 245 18.12 35.78 -18.92
N GLY A 246 17.16 34.88 -19.21
CA GLY A 246 15.82 35.30 -19.55
C GLY A 246 14.81 34.17 -19.61
N ILE A 247 13.63 34.48 -20.12
CA ILE A 247 12.58 33.50 -20.45
C ILE A 247 12.10 33.78 -21.88
N ALA A 248 11.68 32.73 -22.59
CA ALA A 248 10.92 32.88 -23.82
C ALA A 248 9.47 32.46 -23.59
N VAL A 249 8.53 33.25 -24.10
CA VAL A 249 7.11 33.02 -23.94
C VAL A 249 6.47 32.72 -25.28
N GLY A 250 5.81 31.57 -25.37
CA GLY A 250 4.98 31.19 -26.50
C GLY A 250 3.52 31.50 -26.24
N PHE A 251 2.84 31.99 -27.24
CA PHE A 251 1.42 32.34 -27.18
C PHE A 251 0.62 31.50 -28.16
N LYS A 252 -0.63 31.18 -27.80
CA LYS A 252 -1.61 30.58 -28.69
C LYS A 252 -2.89 31.43 -28.74
N ASP A 253 -3.63 31.31 -29.86
CA ASP A 253 -4.90 32.02 -30.02
C ASP A 253 -5.95 31.48 -29.03
N ILE A 254 -6.79 32.39 -28.55
CA ILE A 254 -7.96 32.03 -27.76
C ILE A 254 -9.02 31.53 -28.76
N VAL A 255 -9.25 30.21 -28.79
CA VAL A 255 -10.36 29.65 -29.55
C VAL A 255 -11.63 29.93 -28.76
N GLU A 256 -12.47 30.86 -29.21
CA GLU A 256 -13.83 31.02 -28.67
C GLU A 256 -14.61 29.72 -28.96
N PRO A 257 -15.29 29.12 -27.98
CA PRO A 257 -16.18 28.02 -28.28
C PRO A 257 -17.26 28.54 -29.22
N ASN A 258 -17.33 27.93 -30.41
CA ASN A 258 -18.40 28.24 -31.36
C ASN A 258 -19.74 28.16 -30.63
N SER A 259 -20.44 29.27 -30.56
CA SER A 259 -21.83 29.36 -30.12
C SER A 259 -22.69 28.69 -31.22
N GLU A 260 -22.90 27.37 -31.08
CA GLU A 260 -24.00 26.68 -31.72
C GLU A 260 -25.19 26.60 -30.78
#